data_0e44236c186b5109cf813de5956d3e19
#
_entry.id   0e44236c186b5109cf813de5956d3e19
#
_cell.length_a   1.000
_cell.length_b   1.000
_cell.length_c   1.000
_cell.angle_alpha   90.00
_cell.angle_beta   90.00
_cell.angle_gamma   90.00
#
_symmetry.space_group_name_H-M   'P 1'
#
loop_
_entity.id
_entity.type
_entity.pdbx_description
1 polymer ?
#
loop_
_entity_poly.entity_id
_entity_poly.type
_entity_poly.pdbx_seq_one_letter_code
_entity_poly.pdbx_strand_id
1 'polypeptide(L)'
;MICYSLASTRRNVSRPYAAAIPWEYLVIDNQKLAITLRSFAAERDWDQFHTPKNLATSISVEAAELLELFQWSRGQKGWDEVTDPSIRARVEDELADILLYLIRFADKAEIDLAAIAERKIALNAEKYPPERFRGSDRKYDE
;
A
#
# COMPACT_ATOMS: atom_id res chain seq x y z
N MET A 1 2.77 9.17 4.71
CA MET A 1 4.23 9.41 4.64
C MET A 1 4.86 8.04 4.50
N ILE A 2 5.23 7.64 3.27
CA ILE A 2 5.83 6.32 3.02
C ILE A 2 7.30 6.46 3.39
N CYS A 3 7.68 6.05 4.61
CA CYS A 3 9.08 5.91 5.01
C CYS A 3 9.57 4.52 4.61
N TYR A 4 10.34 4.42 3.52
CA TYR A 4 11.15 3.25 3.26
C TYR A 4 12.39 3.31 4.15
N SER A 5 12.34 2.67 5.33
CA SER A 5 13.55 2.38 6.10
C SER A 5 14.28 1.20 5.44
N LEU A 6 15.30 1.50 4.65
CA LEU A 6 16.26 0.51 4.20
C LEU A 6 17.45 0.52 5.15
N ALA A 7 17.33 -0.20 6.27
CA ALA A 7 18.48 -0.51 7.11
C ALA A 7 19.51 -1.30 6.29
N SER A 8 20.65 -0.65 6.02
CA SER A 8 21.78 -1.19 5.29
C SER A 8 22.45 -2.32 6.07
N THR A 9 22.10 -3.55 5.78
CA THR A 9 23.01 -4.68 5.90
C THR A 9 23.20 -5.24 4.50
N ARG A 10 24.38 -4.96 3.92
CA ARG A 10 24.85 -5.58 2.68
C ARG A 10 24.92 -7.10 2.90
N ARG A 11 23.82 -7.79 2.66
CA ARG A 11 23.80 -9.20 2.29
C ARG A 11 23.26 -9.28 0.88
N ASN A 12 24.03 -9.94 0.08
CA ASN A 12 23.81 -10.28 -1.31
C ASN A 12 22.39 -10.88 -1.50
N VAL A 13 21.38 -10.04 -1.65
CA VAL A 13 20.03 -10.46 -2.01
C VAL A 13 20.00 -10.49 -3.52
N SER A 14 20.48 -11.60 -4.06
CA SER A 14 20.41 -11.93 -5.48
C SER A 14 19.00 -12.41 -5.86
N ARG A 15 17.97 -11.61 -5.60
CA ARG A 15 16.71 -11.66 -6.32
C ARG A 15 16.56 -10.34 -7.02
N PRO A 16 16.74 -10.28 -8.35
CA PRO A 16 16.42 -9.07 -9.08
C PRO A 16 14.91 -8.84 -8.89
N TYR A 17 14.55 -7.70 -8.34
CA TYR A 17 13.16 -7.24 -8.15
C TYR A 17 12.35 -7.32 -9.47
N ALA A 18 13.04 -7.39 -10.60
CA ALA A 18 12.49 -7.47 -11.94
C ALA A 18 12.06 -8.87 -12.41
N ALA A 19 12.35 -9.94 -11.64
CA ALA A 19 12.10 -11.31 -12.11
C ALA A 19 10.89 -12.01 -11.47
N ALA A 20 10.19 -11.36 -10.53
CA ALA A 20 9.23 -12.04 -9.67
C ALA A 20 7.77 -11.92 -10.12
N ILE A 21 7.34 -10.78 -10.67
CA ILE A 21 5.96 -10.59 -11.11
C ILE A 21 5.99 -9.93 -12.50
N PRO A 22 5.46 -10.56 -13.55
CA PRO A 22 5.28 -9.91 -14.85
C PRO A 22 4.50 -8.61 -14.67
N TRP A 23 4.92 -7.54 -15.35
CA TRP A 23 4.32 -6.20 -15.22
C TRP A 23 2.81 -6.18 -15.46
N GLU A 24 2.29 -7.06 -16.29
CA GLU A 24 0.86 -7.23 -16.56
C GLU A 24 0.03 -7.59 -15.31
N TYR A 25 0.65 -8.19 -14.29
CA TYR A 25 0.00 -8.49 -13.01
C TYR A 25 0.07 -7.30 -12.01
N LEU A 26 0.79 -6.25 -12.38
CA LEU A 26 0.87 -5.02 -11.57
C LEU A 26 -0.15 -3.96 -12.00
N VAL A 27 -0.93 -4.25 -13.05
CA VAL A 27 -1.98 -3.33 -13.51
C VAL A 27 -3.24 -3.56 -12.71
N ILE A 28 -3.63 -2.55 -11.95
CA ILE A 28 -4.88 -2.54 -11.18
C ILE A 28 -5.92 -1.75 -11.98
N ASP A 29 -7.01 -2.42 -12.37
CA ASP A 29 -8.17 -1.76 -12.99
C ASP A 29 -9.06 -1.12 -11.89
N ASN A 30 -8.70 0.08 -11.50
CA ASN A 30 -9.42 0.83 -10.48
C ASN A 30 -10.89 1.07 -10.83
N GLN A 31 -11.22 1.26 -12.12
CA GLN A 31 -12.61 1.51 -12.56
C GLN A 31 -13.45 0.26 -12.38
N LYS A 32 -12.94 -0.90 -12.81
CA LYS A 32 -13.63 -2.17 -12.64
C LYS A 32 -13.86 -2.48 -11.16
N LEU A 33 -12.86 -2.29 -10.32
CA LEU A 33 -12.99 -2.50 -8.88
C LEU A 33 -13.99 -1.54 -8.25
N ALA A 34 -13.98 -0.25 -8.61
CA ALA A 34 -14.95 0.72 -8.11
C ALA A 34 -16.39 0.36 -8.49
N ILE A 35 -16.63 -0.07 -9.73
CA ILE A 35 -17.96 -0.52 -10.18
C ILE A 35 -18.41 -1.74 -9.37
N THR A 36 -17.53 -2.72 -9.18
CA THR A 36 -17.83 -3.91 -8.39
C THR A 36 -18.16 -3.57 -6.95
N LEU A 37 -17.40 -2.66 -6.32
CA LEU A 37 -17.63 -2.21 -4.95
C LEU A 37 -18.93 -1.42 -4.80
N ARG A 38 -19.33 -0.64 -5.80
CA ARG A 38 -20.64 0.05 -5.81
C ARG A 38 -21.78 -0.97 -5.76
N SER A 39 -21.75 -1.98 -6.63
CA SER A 39 -22.77 -3.03 -6.66
C SER A 39 -22.80 -3.80 -5.34
N PHE A 40 -21.65 -4.18 -4.82
CA PHE A 40 -21.51 -4.90 -3.57
C PHE A 40 -22.10 -4.11 -2.38
N ALA A 41 -21.86 -2.81 -2.31
CA ALA A 41 -22.39 -1.94 -1.27
C ALA A 41 -23.89 -1.71 -1.43
N ALA A 42 -24.38 -1.53 -2.67
CA ALA A 42 -25.79 -1.30 -2.96
C ALA A 42 -26.64 -2.52 -2.58
N GLU A 43 -26.20 -3.74 -2.92
CA GLU A 43 -26.91 -4.98 -2.56
C GLU A 43 -27.11 -5.17 -1.06
N ARG A 44 -26.30 -4.50 -0.24
CA ARG A 44 -26.29 -4.60 1.24
C ARG A 44 -26.80 -3.34 1.92
N ASP A 45 -27.22 -2.35 1.13
CA ASP A 45 -27.58 -1.01 1.64
C ASP A 45 -26.49 -0.37 2.52
N TRP A 46 -25.21 -0.62 2.17
CA TRP A 46 -24.05 -0.14 2.93
C TRP A 46 -23.56 1.24 2.50
N ASP A 47 -24.07 1.76 1.40
CA ASP A 47 -23.65 3.08 0.88
C ASP A 47 -23.85 4.20 1.90
N GLN A 48 -24.88 4.11 2.72
CA GLN A 48 -25.19 5.02 3.81
C GLN A 48 -24.11 5.04 4.91
N PHE A 49 -23.39 3.94 5.10
CA PHE A 49 -22.32 3.81 6.09
C PHE A 49 -20.94 4.18 5.53
N HIS A 50 -20.80 4.27 4.22
CA HIS A 50 -19.55 4.62 3.56
C HIS A 50 -19.31 6.15 3.58
N THR A 51 -19.22 6.72 4.79
CA THR A 51 -18.86 8.12 5.01
C THR A 51 -17.34 8.30 4.97
N PRO A 52 -16.82 9.53 4.71
CA PRO A 52 -15.38 9.76 4.72
C PRO A 52 -14.69 9.31 6.01
N LYS A 53 -15.32 9.59 7.16
CA LYS A 53 -14.80 9.15 8.47
C LYS A 53 -14.72 7.63 8.56
N ASN A 54 -15.81 6.92 8.21
CA ASN A 54 -15.85 5.47 8.34
C ASN A 54 -14.86 4.78 7.40
N LEU A 55 -14.78 5.22 6.14
CA LEU A 55 -13.82 4.66 5.18
C LEU A 55 -12.38 4.93 5.58
N ALA A 56 -12.06 6.14 6.08
CA ALA A 56 -10.72 6.43 6.60
C ALA A 56 -10.38 5.61 7.85
N THR A 57 -11.37 5.36 8.71
CA THR A 57 -11.22 4.46 9.87
C THR A 57 -10.92 3.04 9.41
N SER A 58 -11.69 2.50 8.44
CA SER A 58 -11.46 1.15 7.91
C SER A 58 -10.05 1.01 7.33
N ILE A 59 -9.61 1.94 6.48
CA ILE A 59 -8.23 1.94 5.94
C ILE A 59 -7.19 1.86 7.08
N SER A 60 -7.43 2.59 8.19
CA SER A 60 -6.50 2.60 9.33
C SER A 60 -6.52 1.29 10.11
N VAL A 61 -7.68 0.66 10.24
CA VAL A 61 -7.85 -0.64 10.90
C VAL A 61 -7.11 -1.72 10.10
N GLU A 62 -7.40 -1.85 8.80
CA GLU A 62 -6.74 -2.87 7.96
C GLU A 62 -5.21 -2.66 7.90
N ALA A 63 -4.76 -1.39 7.89
CA ALA A 63 -3.33 -1.10 8.00
C ALA A 63 -2.73 -1.52 9.36
N ALA A 64 -3.50 -1.45 10.44
CA ALA A 64 -3.08 -1.95 11.75
C ALA A 64 -3.09 -3.49 11.81
N GLU A 65 -4.05 -4.16 11.16
CA GLU A 65 -4.10 -5.61 11.03
C GLU A 65 -2.91 -6.14 10.21
N LEU A 66 -2.56 -5.48 9.11
CA LEU A 66 -1.32 -5.76 8.40
C LEU A 66 -0.09 -5.59 9.30
N LEU A 67 -0.02 -4.55 10.12
CA LEU A 67 1.09 -4.33 11.06
C LEU A 67 1.15 -5.42 12.14
N GLU A 68 0.00 -5.89 12.62
CA GLU A 68 -0.11 -6.94 13.65
C GLU A 68 0.57 -8.24 13.20
N LEU A 69 0.53 -8.58 11.91
CA LEU A 69 1.20 -9.78 11.37
C LEU A 69 2.71 -9.79 11.65
N PHE A 70 3.32 -8.62 11.82
CA PHE A 70 4.75 -8.43 12.05
C PHE A 70 5.10 -7.97 13.46
N GLN A 71 4.12 -7.86 14.35
CA GLN A 71 4.30 -7.27 15.69
C GLN A 71 5.40 -7.97 16.51
N TRP A 72 5.57 -9.28 16.35
CA TRP A 72 6.59 -10.07 17.06
C TRP A 72 7.79 -10.41 16.19
N SER A 73 7.81 -9.91 14.97
CA SER A 73 8.96 -10.03 14.08
C SER A 73 10.13 -9.22 14.62
N ARG A 74 11.33 -9.79 14.53
CA ARG A 74 12.57 -9.07 14.85
C ARG A 74 13.13 -8.32 13.64
N GLY A 75 12.45 -8.33 12.49
CA GLY A 75 12.89 -7.71 11.25
C GLY A 75 14.15 -8.34 10.64
N GLN A 76 14.65 -9.43 11.20
CA GLN A 76 15.93 -10.04 10.77
C GLN A 76 15.84 -10.76 9.44
N LYS A 77 14.66 -11.24 9.09
CA LYS A 77 14.40 -11.95 7.84
C LYS A 77 14.03 -11.00 6.68
N GLY A 78 13.74 -9.74 6.98
CA GLY A 78 13.29 -8.76 5.98
C GLY A 78 12.11 -9.29 5.17
N TRP A 79 12.17 -9.18 3.84
CA TRP A 79 11.09 -9.65 2.95
C TRP A 79 10.87 -11.17 2.97
N ASP A 80 11.81 -11.96 3.49
CA ASP A 80 11.61 -13.41 3.61
C ASP A 80 10.51 -13.78 4.61
N GLU A 81 10.15 -12.88 5.52
CA GLU A 81 9.02 -13.07 6.42
C GLU A 81 7.68 -13.18 5.67
N VAL A 82 7.52 -12.43 4.59
CA VAL A 82 6.31 -12.45 3.75
C VAL A 82 6.24 -13.70 2.87
N THR A 83 7.35 -14.42 2.70
CA THR A 83 7.39 -15.65 1.88
C THR A 83 6.90 -16.89 2.63
N ASP A 84 6.72 -16.81 3.95
CA ASP A 84 6.12 -17.88 4.75
C ASP A 84 4.64 -18.04 4.35
N PRO A 85 4.20 -19.23 3.89
CA PRO A 85 2.83 -19.43 3.42
C PRO A 85 1.76 -19.11 4.47
N SER A 86 2.08 -19.27 5.76
CA SER A 86 1.15 -19.01 6.87
C SER A 86 0.87 -17.51 7.07
N ILE A 87 1.85 -16.66 6.75
CA ILE A 87 1.74 -15.21 6.86
C ILE A 87 1.29 -14.61 5.52
N ARG A 88 1.78 -15.17 4.42
CA ARG A 88 1.56 -14.62 3.09
C ARG A 88 0.09 -14.43 2.74
N ALA A 89 -0.74 -15.44 2.96
CA ALA A 89 -2.17 -15.36 2.67
C ALA A 89 -2.83 -14.21 3.44
N ARG A 90 -2.51 -14.08 4.73
CA ARG A 90 -3.03 -12.99 5.57
C ARG A 90 -2.53 -11.62 5.10
N VAL A 91 -1.26 -11.49 4.71
CA VAL A 91 -0.72 -10.24 4.13
C VAL A 91 -1.45 -9.88 2.84
N GLU A 92 -1.77 -10.87 2.01
CA GLU A 92 -2.54 -10.65 0.77
C GLU A 92 -3.95 -10.18 1.07
N ASP A 93 -4.61 -10.74 2.09
CA ASP A 93 -5.96 -10.33 2.51
C ASP A 93 -5.95 -8.89 3.03
N GLU A 94 -5.07 -8.51 3.96
CA GLU A 94 -5.02 -7.15 4.52
C GLU A 94 -4.64 -6.10 3.45
N LEU A 95 -3.74 -6.45 2.53
CA LEU A 95 -3.41 -5.56 1.41
C LEU A 95 -4.61 -5.36 0.47
N ALA A 96 -5.41 -6.40 0.26
CA ALA A 96 -6.63 -6.31 -0.54
C ALA A 96 -7.66 -5.40 0.15
N ASP A 97 -7.87 -5.56 1.45
CA ASP A 97 -8.84 -4.76 2.21
C ASP A 97 -8.45 -3.28 2.25
N ILE A 98 -7.19 -2.95 2.51
CA ILE A 98 -6.66 -1.58 2.40
C ILE A 98 -6.94 -1.00 1.01
N LEU A 99 -6.66 -1.76 -0.05
CA LEU A 99 -6.85 -1.33 -1.43
C LEU A 99 -8.33 -1.08 -1.74
N LEU A 100 -9.22 -1.99 -1.34
CA LEU A 100 -10.66 -1.89 -1.60
C LEU A 100 -11.28 -0.69 -0.90
N TYR A 101 -10.94 -0.45 0.37
CA TYR A 101 -11.40 0.76 1.08
C TYR A 101 -10.81 2.04 0.51
N LEU A 102 -9.56 2.03 0.06
CA LEU A 102 -8.94 3.18 -0.61
C LEU A 102 -9.63 3.52 -1.93
N ILE A 103 -9.91 2.51 -2.77
CA ILE A 103 -10.65 2.68 -4.02
C ILE A 103 -12.07 3.18 -3.72
N ARG A 104 -12.74 2.62 -2.71
CA ARG A 104 -14.09 3.05 -2.34
C ARG A 104 -14.13 4.50 -1.85
N PHE A 105 -13.13 4.92 -1.06
CA PHE A 105 -12.98 6.31 -0.63
C PHE A 105 -12.80 7.24 -1.83
N ALA A 106 -11.87 6.90 -2.72
CA ALA A 106 -11.57 7.71 -3.90
C ALA A 106 -12.78 7.81 -4.83
N ASP A 107 -13.51 6.72 -5.02
CA ASP A 107 -14.73 6.64 -5.81
C ASP A 107 -15.82 7.60 -5.27
N LYS A 108 -16.08 7.57 -3.96
CA LYS A 108 -17.08 8.46 -3.34
C LYS A 108 -16.65 9.92 -3.28
N ALA A 109 -15.34 10.18 -3.28
CA ALA A 109 -14.78 11.52 -3.26
C ALA A 109 -14.45 12.06 -4.67
N GLU A 110 -14.72 11.29 -5.73
CA GLU A 110 -14.40 11.62 -7.13
C GLU A 110 -12.93 11.96 -7.34
N ILE A 111 -12.03 11.19 -6.68
CA ILE A 111 -10.58 11.37 -6.75
C ILE A 111 -9.97 10.37 -7.73
N ASP A 112 -9.20 10.86 -8.69
CA ASP A 112 -8.36 10.04 -9.54
C ASP A 112 -7.06 9.63 -8.80
N LEU A 113 -7.02 8.36 -8.35
CA LEU A 113 -5.88 7.81 -7.60
C LEU A 113 -4.59 7.82 -8.39
N ALA A 114 -4.63 7.56 -9.71
CA ALA A 114 -3.45 7.56 -10.55
C ALA A 114 -2.87 8.97 -10.65
N ALA A 115 -3.70 9.94 -10.98
CA ALA A 115 -3.27 11.33 -11.12
C ALA A 115 -2.68 11.91 -9.81
N ILE A 116 -3.32 11.62 -8.65
CA ILE A 116 -2.79 12.10 -7.38
C ILE A 116 -1.48 11.39 -6.98
N ALA A 117 -1.33 10.10 -7.31
CA ALA A 117 -0.11 9.35 -7.05
C ALA A 117 1.06 9.90 -7.89
N GLU A 118 0.86 10.10 -9.19
CA GLU A 118 1.88 10.70 -10.08
C GLU A 118 2.32 12.08 -9.58
N ARG A 119 1.35 12.94 -9.28
CA ARG A 119 1.64 14.27 -8.72
C ARG A 119 2.43 14.16 -7.41
N LYS A 120 2.07 13.22 -6.54
CA LYS A 120 2.74 13.04 -5.26
C LYS A 120 4.17 12.53 -5.42
N ILE A 121 4.42 11.66 -6.40
CA ILE A 121 5.77 11.20 -6.74
C ILE A 121 6.64 12.37 -7.19
N ALA A 122 6.13 13.23 -8.07
CA ALA A 122 6.86 14.42 -8.52
C ALA A 122 7.23 15.35 -7.34
N LEU A 123 6.28 15.65 -6.46
CA LEU A 123 6.52 16.46 -5.27
C LEU A 123 7.53 15.81 -4.30
N ASN A 124 7.53 14.48 -4.20
CA ASN A 124 8.49 13.77 -3.37
C ASN A 124 9.90 13.80 -4.00
N ALA A 125 10.01 13.71 -5.33
CA ALA A 125 11.29 13.83 -6.03
C ALA A 125 11.96 15.19 -5.78
N GLU A 126 11.16 16.27 -5.74
CA GLU A 126 11.68 17.61 -5.39
C GLU A 126 12.17 17.68 -3.93
N LYS A 127 11.45 17.03 -2.99
CA LYS A 127 11.81 17.02 -1.56
C LYS A 127 13.01 16.16 -1.23
N TYR A 128 13.21 15.08 -1.99
CA TYR A 128 14.23 14.07 -1.76
C TYR A 128 15.14 13.91 -2.98
N PRO A 129 15.90 14.97 -3.40
CA PRO A 129 16.78 14.87 -4.53
C PRO A 129 17.88 13.80 -4.29
N PRO A 130 18.19 12.96 -5.32
CA PRO A 130 19.12 11.84 -5.18
C PRO A 130 20.50 12.22 -4.65
N GLU A 131 20.96 13.44 -4.94
CA GLU A 131 22.27 13.95 -4.53
C GLU A 131 22.41 14.08 -3.01
N ARG A 132 21.28 14.31 -2.32
CA ARG A 132 21.25 14.49 -0.87
C ARG A 132 20.81 13.26 -0.11
N PHE A 133 19.95 12.43 -0.71
CA PHE A 133 19.24 11.37 0.01
C PHE A 133 19.60 9.95 -0.43
N ARG A 134 20.52 9.75 -1.36
CA ARG A 134 20.95 8.41 -1.76
C ARG A 134 21.53 7.65 -0.57
N GLY A 135 20.88 6.54 -0.19
CA GLY A 135 21.29 5.69 0.94
C GLY A 135 20.99 6.30 2.33
N SER A 136 20.13 7.33 2.38
CA SER A 136 19.69 7.97 3.62
C SER A 136 18.17 7.82 3.79
N ASP A 137 17.74 7.54 5.00
CA ASP A 137 16.33 7.47 5.42
C ASP A 137 15.87 8.72 6.19
N ARG A 138 16.70 9.75 6.22
CA ARG A 138 16.38 11.03 6.90
C ARG A 138 15.19 11.73 6.27
N LYS A 139 14.46 12.48 7.06
CA LYS A 139 13.42 13.37 6.54
C LYS A 139 14.05 14.59 5.86
N TYR A 140 13.32 15.18 4.91
CA TYR A 140 13.80 16.32 4.10
C TYR A 140 14.00 17.61 4.93
N ASP A 141 13.39 17.67 6.11
CA ASP A 141 13.41 18.79 7.07
C ASP A 141 14.38 18.58 8.25
N GLU A 142 15.15 17.48 8.23
CA GLU A 142 16.28 17.19 9.09
C GLU A 142 17.61 17.49 8.37
#